data_07470a7403cfc2b5c70323d59ee10874
#
_entry.id   07470a7403cfc2b5c70323d59ee10874
#
_cell.length_a   1.000
_cell.length_b   1.000
_cell.length_c   1.000
_cell.angle_alpha   90.00
_cell.angle_beta   90.00
_cell.angle_gamma   90.00
#
_symmetry.space_group_name_H-M   'P 1'
#
loop_
_entity.id
_entity.type
_entity.pdbx_description
1 polymer ?
#
loop_
_entity_poly.entity_id
_entity_poly.type
_entity_poly.pdbx_seq_one_letter_code
_entity_poly.pdbx_strand_id
1 'polypeptide(L)'
;MSRRGAALALAAGCAAPAWAQFRVEITGVGLTQLPIALAPFRGETQSPQKISAIVQADLERSGRFVGVDSAGVQLDETSRPDLALWRQRRADALASGSVTRLPDGRFDVRFRLWDVVKGQDLGGQSFVITQADLRLVAHRIADYIYEKLTGERGVFSTRIAYVTKVGSRYSLWVADSDGENAQSALSSPEPIISPAWSPTGGQLAYVSFESRKPVVYVHDVATGRRRLIANFRGSNSAPAWSPDGRQLAVTLSRDGGSQLYTIDANGGEPRRLMQSSGIDTEPAFSSDGRSIYFVSDRGGSPQVYRVSASGGGAERVTFQGSYNISPAISPDGQWLAYISRVGGGYKLHVMDLKSGAATAVTDTNADESPSFAPNSRLIVYATQQQGRDALMTTTLDGKIKARLAGQGGDIREPDWGPFSKQ
;
A
#
# COMPACT_ATOMS: atom_id res chain seq x y z
N MET A 1 -47.74 -54.49 -27.54
CA MET A 1 -47.94 -53.27 -28.31
C MET A 1 -48.17 -52.08 -27.31
N SER A 2 -47.19 -51.34 -26.97
CA SER A 2 -47.40 -50.07 -26.18
C SER A 2 -46.30 -49.08 -26.54
N ARG A 3 -46.71 -47.97 -27.12
CA ARG A 3 -45.84 -46.82 -27.48
C ARG A 3 -45.59 -45.98 -26.25
N ARG A 4 -44.35 -45.83 -25.90
CA ARG A 4 -43.90 -44.82 -24.92
C ARG A 4 -43.49 -43.53 -25.66
N GLY A 5 -44.27 -42.48 -25.49
CA GLY A 5 -43.94 -41.18 -25.95
C GLY A 5 -42.85 -40.55 -25.04
N ALA A 6 -41.77 -40.07 -25.63
CA ALA A 6 -40.76 -39.28 -24.95
C ALA A 6 -41.14 -37.78 -25.04
N ALA A 7 -41.36 -37.17 -23.90
CA ALA A 7 -41.51 -35.71 -23.80
C ALA A 7 -40.15 -35.06 -23.74
N LEU A 8 -39.80 -34.26 -24.76
CA LEU A 8 -38.66 -33.32 -24.72
C LEU A 8 -39.07 -32.08 -23.92
N ALA A 9 -38.43 -31.86 -22.76
CA ALA A 9 -38.52 -30.62 -22.06
C ALA A 9 -37.45 -29.66 -22.62
N LEU A 10 -37.87 -28.58 -23.30
CA LEU A 10 -37.01 -27.43 -23.65
C LEU A 10 -36.74 -26.62 -22.38
N ALA A 11 -35.53 -26.67 -21.89
CA ALA A 11 -35.05 -25.70 -20.89
C ALA A 11 -34.66 -24.40 -21.61
N ALA A 12 -35.49 -23.36 -21.49
CA ALA A 12 -35.15 -22.02 -21.89
C ALA A 12 -34.16 -21.43 -20.87
N GLY A 13 -32.88 -21.43 -21.23
CA GLY A 13 -31.82 -20.75 -20.46
C GLY A 13 -32.00 -19.24 -20.61
N CYS A 14 -32.36 -18.54 -19.53
CA CYS A 14 -32.25 -17.09 -19.44
C CYS A 14 -30.76 -16.72 -19.45
N ALA A 15 -30.23 -16.28 -20.59
CA ALA A 15 -28.95 -15.62 -20.68
C ALA A 15 -29.09 -14.24 -20.04
N ALA A 16 -28.59 -14.08 -18.82
CA ALA A 16 -28.39 -12.76 -18.24
C ALA A 16 -27.36 -11.99 -19.10
N PRO A 17 -27.58 -10.69 -19.38
CA PRO A 17 -26.59 -9.91 -20.13
C PRO A 17 -25.29 -9.86 -19.31
N ALA A 18 -24.25 -10.48 -19.81
CA ALA A 18 -22.91 -10.30 -19.30
C ALA A 18 -22.53 -8.82 -19.57
N TRP A 19 -22.46 -8.04 -18.53
CA TRP A 19 -21.86 -6.73 -18.57
C TRP A 19 -20.41 -6.94 -18.96
N ALA A 20 -20.06 -6.58 -20.19
CA ALA A 20 -18.67 -6.60 -20.65
C ALA A 20 -17.89 -5.57 -19.84
N GLN A 21 -17.30 -6.02 -18.74
CA GLN A 21 -16.28 -5.24 -18.05
C GLN A 21 -15.13 -5.00 -19.02
N PHE A 22 -14.74 -3.75 -19.15
CA PHE A 22 -13.52 -3.36 -19.86
C PHE A 22 -12.34 -4.03 -19.14
N ARG A 23 -11.95 -5.20 -19.63
CA ARG A 23 -10.81 -5.95 -19.14
C ARG A 23 -9.70 -5.77 -20.16
N VAL A 24 -8.74 -4.89 -19.87
CA VAL A 24 -7.47 -4.89 -20.60
C VAL A 24 -6.72 -6.14 -20.15
N GLU A 25 -6.84 -7.23 -20.88
CA GLU A 25 -5.95 -8.37 -20.72
C GLU A 25 -4.62 -8.02 -21.37
N ILE A 26 -3.64 -7.70 -20.51
CA ILE A 26 -2.26 -7.50 -20.94
C ILE A 26 -1.55 -8.83 -20.78
N THR A 27 -1.53 -9.63 -21.83
CA THR A 27 -0.72 -10.84 -21.94
C THR A 27 0.53 -10.49 -22.76
N GLY A 28 1.69 -10.45 -22.10
CA GLY A 28 2.97 -10.28 -22.81
C GLY A 28 3.99 -9.45 -22.07
N VAL A 29 5.23 -9.60 -22.44
CA VAL A 29 6.43 -8.96 -21.87
C VAL A 29 6.33 -7.44 -22.02
N GLY A 30 6.05 -6.77 -20.90
CA GLY A 30 5.91 -5.31 -20.79
C GLY A 30 4.44 -4.90 -20.70
N LEU A 31 4.02 -4.47 -19.48
CA LEU A 31 2.72 -3.84 -19.29
C LEU A 31 2.63 -2.61 -20.20
N THR A 32 1.76 -2.65 -21.22
CA THR A 32 1.45 -1.47 -22.01
C THR A 32 0.68 -0.51 -21.12
N GLN A 33 1.28 0.63 -20.79
CA GLN A 33 0.61 1.67 -20.01
C GLN A 33 -0.58 2.22 -20.82
N LEU A 34 -1.68 2.48 -20.12
CA LEU A 34 -2.89 3.03 -20.72
C LEU A 34 -2.72 4.56 -20.88
N PRO A 35 -2.76 5.09 -22.12
CA PRO A 35 -2.64 6.52 -22.35
C PRO A 35 -3.90 7.26 -21.88
N ILE A 36 -3.75 8.17 -20.92
CA ILE A 36 -4.86 8.97 -20.39
C ILE A 36 -4.57 10.46 -20.51
N ALA A 37 -5.54 11.21 -20.97
CA ALA A 37 -5.51 12.66 -20.96
C ALA A 37 -6.27 13.19 -19.73
N LEU A 38 -5.62 14.04 -18.94
CA LEU A 38 -6.21 14.80 -17.84
C LEU A 38 -6.32 16.25 -18.30
N ALA A 39 -7.51 16.71 -18.69
CA ALA A 39 -7.73 18.12 -18.99
C ALA A 39 -7.61 18.92 -17.68
N PRO A 40 -6.92 20.10 -17.67
CA PRO A 40 -6.92 20.98 -16.51
C PRO A 40 -8.36 21.28 -16.07
N PHE A 41 -8.66 21.11 -14.79
CA PHE A 41 -10.01 21.34 -14.30
C PHE A 41 -10.33 22.82 -14.35
N ARG A 42 -11.50 23.15 -14.88
CA ARG A 42 -11.98 24.54 -14.92
C ARG A 42 -11.99 25.11 -13.49
N GLY A 43 -11.37 26.28 -13.31
CA GLY A 43 -11.31 26.98 -12.01
C GLY A 43 -10.21 26.49 -11.06
N GLU A 44 -9.45 25.44 -11.39
CA GLU A 44 -8.40 24.93 -10.50
C GLU A 44 -7.21 25.90 -10.33
N THR A 45 -7.04 26.88 -11.22
CA THR A 45 -6.02 27.93 -11.07
C THR A 45 -6.27 28.84 -9.88
N GLN A 46 -7.52 28.94 -9.42
CA GLN A 46 -7.96 29.69 -8.25
C GLN A 46 -8.07 28.79 -6.99
N SER A 47 -7.84 27.50 -7.14
CA SER A 47 -7.82 26.54 -6.05
C SER A 47 -6.44 26.46 -5.42
N PRO A 48 -6.34 26.24 -4.09
CA PRO A 48 -5.08 25.99 -3.40
C PRO A 48 -4.35 24.72 -3.90
N GLN A 49 -5.10 23.80 -4.52
CA GLN A 49 -4.59 22.54 -5.05
C GLN A 49 -4.95 22.41 -6.54
N LYS A 50 -4.01 21.95 -7.34
CA LYS A 50 -4.24 21.59 -8.74
C LYS A 50 -4.70 20.13 -8.81
N ILE A 51 -6.01 19.92 -8.83
CA ILE A 51 -6.64 18.60 -8.77
C ILE A 51 -6.17 17.70 -9.93
N SER A 52 -6.21 18.22 -11.17
CA SER A 52 -5.81 17.45 -12.35
C SER A 52 -4.35 16.96 -12.26
N ALA A 53 -3.44 17.79 -11.75
CA ALA A 53 -2.02 17.43 -11.61
C ALA A 53 -1.80 16.33 -10.56
N ILE A 54 -2.52 16.36 -9.43
CA ILE A 54 -2.45 15.32 -8.40
C ILE A 54 -2.99 14.01 -8.96
N VAL A 55 -4.14 14.03 -9.63
CA VAL A 55 -4.73 12.84 -10.27
C VAL A 55 -3.77 12.23 -11.28
N GLN A 56 -3.15 13.05 -12.13
CA GLN A 56 -2.18 12.57 -13.13
C GLN A 56 -0.98 11.91 -12.47
N ALA A 57 -0.37 12.56 -11.47
CA ALA A 57 0.79 12.02 -10.76
C ALA A 57 0.48 10.67 -10.08
N ASP A 58 -0.71 10.53 -9.49
CA ASP A 58 -1.17 9.29 -8.88
C ASP A 58 -1.27 8.15 -9.92
N LEU A 59 -1.95 8.41 -11.03
CA LEU A 59 -2.14 7.42 -12.09
C LEU A 59 -0.81 6.99 -12.71
N GLU A 60 0.09 7.93 -13.00
CA GLU A 60 1.42 7.62 -13.54
C GLU A 60 2.28 6.82 -12.56
N ARG A 61 2.25 7.18 -11.26
CA ARG A 61 2.97 6.47 -10.20
C ARG A 61 2.53 5.02 -10.06
N SER A 62 1.29 4.69 -10.39
CA SER A 62 0.80 3.31 -10.39
C SER A 62 1.50 2.41 -11.42
N GLY A 63 2.18 2.99 -12.41
CA GLY A 63 2.78 2.28 -13.52
C GLY A 63 1.80 1.76 -14.56
N ARG A 64 0.49 1.96 -14.37
CA ARG A 64 -0.57 1.47 -15.27
C ARG A 64 -0.95 2.51 -16.33
N PHE A 65 -0.57 3.76 -16.14
CA PHE A 65 -0.98 4.88 -17.01
C PHE A 65 0.22 5.68 -17.48
N VAL A 66 0.06 6.29 -18.63
CA VAL A 66 0.95 7.33 -19.17
C VAL A 66 0.13 8.55 -19.56
N GLY A 67 0.58 9.72 -19.15
CA GLY A 67 -0.10 10.99 -19.43
C GLY A 67 -0.01 11.36 -20.90
N VAL A 68 -1.13 11.80 -21.46
CA VAL A 68 -1.23 12.40 -22.81
C VAL A 68 -1.40 13.90 -22.67
N ASP A 69 -0.67 14.66 -23.47
CA ASP A 69 -0.71 16.13 -23.45
C ASP A 69 -2.14 16.66 -23.71
N SER A 70 -2.64 17.43 -22.75
CA SER A 70 -3.93 18.08 -22.78
C SER A 70 -3.84 19.61 -22.85
N ALA A 71 -2.64 20.16 -23.09
CA ALA A 71 -2.43 21.61 -23.15
C ALA A 71 -3.33 22.29 -24.18
N GLY A 72 -3.83 23.47 -23.82
CA GLY A 72 -4.69 24.29 -24.69
C GLY A 72 -6.14 23.82 -24.80
N VAL A 73 -6.52 22.71 -24.13
CA VAL A 73 -7.90 22.22 -24.11
C VAL A 73 -8.59 22.63 -22.81
N GLN A 74 -9.72 23.32 -22.92
CA GLN A 74 -10.58 23.67 -21.79
C GLN A 74 -11.86 22.83 -21.86
N LEU A 75 -11.96 21.87 -20.94
CA LEU A 75 -13.13 21.00 -20.77
C LEU A 75 -13.51 20.97 -19.29
N ASP A 76 -14.79 20.86 -19.04
CA ASP A 76 -15.33 20.57 -17.71
C ASP A 76 -16.15 19.27 -17.74
N GLU A 77 -16.77 18.92 -16.63
CA GLU A 77 -17.60 17.71 -16.47
C GLU A 77 -18.89 17.74 -17.31
N THR A 78 -19.31 18.91 -17.77
CA THR A 78 -20.53 19.09 -18.59
C THR A 78 -20.21 19.12 -20.08
N SER A 79 -18.95 19.31 -20.44
CA SER A 79 -18.50 19.40 -21.80
C SER A 79 -18.60 18.05 -22.51
N ARG A 80 -19.11 18.05 -23.74
CA ARG A 80 -19.02 16.87 -24.61
C ARG A 80 -17.71 16.94 -25.41
N PRO A 81 -16.72 16.09 -25.11
CA PRO A 81 -15.43 16.19 -25.77
C PRO A 81 -15.48 15.74 -27.23
N ASP A 82 -14.65 16.36 -28.07
CA ASP A 82 -14.35 15.83 -29.40
C ASP A 82 -13.42 14.62 -29.28
N LEU A 83 -14.00 13.42 -29.23
CA LEU A 83 -13.25 12.18 -29.07
C LEU A 83 -12.36 11.86 -30.28
N ALA A 84 -12.63 12.43 -31.48
CA ALA A 84 -11.76 12.25 -32.64
C ALA A 84 -10.42 12.95 -32.43
N LEU A 85 -10.44 14.14 -31.84
CA LEU A 85 -9.22 14.87 -31.45
C LEU A 85 -8.38 14.07 -30.47
N TRP A 86 -8.99 13.45 -29.46
CA TRP A 86 -8.27 12.69 -28.45
C TRP A 86 -7.69 11.37 -28.99
N ARG A 87 -8.39 10.72 -29.93
CA ARG A 87 -7.81 9.56 -30.68
C ARG A 87 -6.60 9.98 -31.50
N GLN A 88 -6.62 11.14 -32.15
CA GLN A 88 -5.45 11.67 -32.86
C GLN A 88 -4.28 11.93 -31.91
N ARG A 89 -4.54 12.37 -30.68
CA ARG A 89 -3.54 12.54 -29.63
C ARG A 89 -3.11 11.20 -28.97
N ARG A 90 -3.68 10.08 -29.42
CA ARG A 90 -3.41 8.72 -28.88
C ARG A 90 -3.81 8.54 -27.43
N ALA A 91 -4.83 9.22 -26.96
CA ALA A 91 -5.42 8.97 -25.65
C ALA A 91 -6.47 7.86 -25.77
N ASP A 92 -6.42 6.89 -24.85
CA ASP A 92 -7.43 5.84 -24.71
C ASP A 92 -8.54 6.25 -23.74
N ALA A 93 -8.22 7.13 -22.80
CA ALA A 93 -9.16 7.68 -21.84
C ALA A 93 -8.96 9.19 -21.68
N LEU A 94 -10.02 9.88 -21.26
CA LEU A 94 -10.02 11.31 -21.00
C LEU A 94 -10.80 11.58 -19.70
N ALA A 95 -10.22 12.37 -18.80
CA ALA A 95 -10.92 12.94 -17.67
C ALA A 95 -10.92 14.47 -17.74
N SER A 96 -12.05 15.07 -17.43
CA SER A 96 -12.24 16.53 -17.37
C SER A 96 -13.08 16.88 -16.13
N GLY A 97 -13.00 18.12 -15.66
CA GLY A 97 -13.73 18.51 -14.47
C GLY A 97 -13.70 19.99 -14.17
N SER A 98 -14.26 20.34 -13.00
CA SER A 98 -14.27 21.70 -12.49
C SER A 98 -14.04 21.77 -10.98
N VAL A 99 -13.50 22.89 -10.52
CA VAL A 99 -13.32 23.24 -9.12
C VAL A 99 -13.92 24.62 -8.91
N THR A 100 -14.96 24.72 -8.10
CA THR A 100 -15.67 25.99 -7.83
C THR A 100 -15.68 26.27 -6.33
N ARG A 101 -15.21 27.46 -5.93
CA ARG A 101 -15.33 27.90 -4.55
C ARG A 101 -16.77 28.38 -4.30
N LEU A 102 -17.40 27.83 -3.26
CA LEU A 102 -18.74 28.19 -2.84
C LEU A 102 -18.75 29.42 -1.91
N PRO A 103 -19.90 30.14 -1.77
CA PRO A 103 -19.98 31.30 -0.90
C PRO A 103 -19.66 31.03 0.58
N ASP A 104 -19.88 29.79 1.05
CA ASP A 104 -19.57 29.36 2.42
C ASP A 104 -18.11 28.95 2.62
N GLY A 105 -17.26 29.12 1.60
CA GLY A 105 -15.84 28.82 1.64
C GLY A 105 -15.47 27.38 1.30
N ARG A 106 -16.44 26.48 1.13
CA ARG A 106 -16.23 25.12 0.64
C ARG A 106 -15.92 25.10 -0.86
N PHE A 107 -15.55 23.93 -1.36
CA PHE A 107 -15.28 23.71 -2.78
C PHE A 107 -16.21 22.64 -3.33
N ASP A 108 -16.79 22.90 -4.50
CA ASP A 108 -17.50 21.92 -5.32
C ASP A 108 -16.53 21.42 -6.40
N VAL A 109 -16.14 20.16 -6.31
CA VAL A 109 -15.23 19.49 -7.25
C VAL A 109 -16.04 18.45 -8.01
N ARG A 110 -16.01 18.54 -9.32
CA ARG A 110 -16.74 17.64 -10.22
C ARG A 110 -15.82 17.11 -11.30
N PHE A 111 -16.03 15.87 -11.74
CA PHE A 111 -15.29 15.32 -12.86
C PHE A 111 -16.15 14.34 -13.65
N ARG A 112 -15.69 14.04 -14.87
CA ARG A 112 -16.25 13.03 -15.76
C ARG A 112 -15.13 12.31 -16.48
N LEU A 113 -15.31 10.99 -16.68
CA LEU A 113 -14.39 10.09 -17.34
C LEU A 113 -14.99 9.55 -18.62
N TRP A 114 -14.20 9.52 -19.68
CA TRP A 114 -14.59 9.02 -20.99
C TRP A 114 -13.64 7.89 -21.45
N ASP A 115 -14.20 6.83 -22.01
CA ASP A 115 -13.48 5.89 -22.87
C ASP A 115 -13.41 6.47 -24.28
N VAL A 116 -12.24 6.92 -24.67
CA VAL A 116 -12.02 7.59 -25.95
C VAL A 116 -12.10 6.58 -27.12
N VAL A 117 -11.65 5.34 -26.89
CA VAL A 117 -11.64 4.27 -27.89
C VAL A 117 -13.07 3.86 -28.23
N LYS A 118 -13.88 3.54 -27.23
CA LYS A 118 -15.27 3.11 -27.38
C LYS A 118 -16.25 4.27 -27.59
N GLY A 119 -15.84 5.48 -27.28
CA GLY A 119 -16.70 6.65 -27.35
C GLY A 119 -17.77 6.66 -26.25
N GLN A 120 -17.47 6.10 -25.09
CA GLN A 120 -18.42 5.92 -23.98
C GLN A 120 -18.13 6.87 -22.82
N ASP A 121 -19.20 7.38 -22.21
CA ASP A 121 -19.16 8.04 -20.92
C ASP A 121 -19.07 6.96 -19.83
N LEU A 122 -17.99 6.97 -19.05
CA LEU A 122 -17.75 6.06 -17.92
C LEU A 122 -18.27 6.61 -16.59
N GLY A 123 -18.94 7.76 -16.63
CA GLY A 123 -19.49 8.44 -15.47
C GLY A 123 -18.52 9.42 -14.81
N GLY A 124 -18.89 9.89 -13.66
CA GLY A 124 -18.14 10.86 -12.86
C GLY A 124 -18.74 10.99 -11.46
N GLN A 125 -18.16 11.87 -10.67
CA GLN A 125 -18.64 12.16 -9.30
C GLN A 125 -18.57 13.66 -9.02
N SER A 126 -19.25 14.07 -7.95
CA SER A 126 -19.19 15.43 -7.40
C SER A 126 -18.97 15.38 -5.90
N PHE A 127 -18.20 16.35 -5.39
CA PHE A 127 -17.82 16.43 -3.98
C PHE A 127 -17.96 17.88 -3.51
N VAL A 128 -18.67 18.09 -2.40
CA VAL A 128 -18.69 19.38 -1.71
C VAL A 128 -17.90 19.25 -0.41
N ILE A 129 -16.74 19.89 -0.36
CA ILE A 129 -15.70 19.61 0.64
C ILE A 129 -15.05 20.88 1.19
N THR A 130 -14.32 20.75 2.29
CA THR A 130 -13.47 21.83 2.81
C THR A 130 -12.17 21.95 2.02
N GLN A 131 -11.47 23.06 2.20
CA GLN A 131 -10.15 23.26 1.58
C GLN A 131 -9.13 22.18 1.99
N ALA A 132 -9.21 21.69 3.23
CA ALA A 132 -8.32 20.67 3.74
C ALA A 132 -8.47 19.31 3.02
N ASP A 133 -9.67 19.04 2.48
CA ASP A 133 -9.99 17.76 1.83
C ASP A 133 -9.70 17.74 0.32
N LEU A 134 -9.24 18.85 -0.27
CA LEU A 134 -9.01 18.95 -1.72
C LEU A 134 -8.06 17.87 -2.24
N ARG A 135 -6.96 17.59 -1.53
CA ARG A 135 -6.02 16.54 -1.91
C ARG A 135 -6.67 15.16 -1.83
N LEU A 136 -7.37 14.88 -0.73
CA LEU A 136 -8.08 13.61 -0.56
C LEU A 136 -9.07 13.35 -1.70
N VAL A 137 -9.77 14.40 -2.15
CA VAL A 137 -10.69 14.27 -3.29
C VAL A 137 -9.95 14.03 -4.59
N ALA A 138 -8.79 14.67 -4.83
CA ALA A 138 -7.96 14.35 -5.99
C ALA A 138 -7.55 12.87 -5.99
N HIS A 139 -7.09 12.33 -4.86
CA HIS A 139 -6.75 10.90 -4.71
C HIS A 139 -7.96 9.98 -4.93
N ARG A 140 -9.16 10.37 -4.47
CA ARG A 140 -10.41 9.60 -4.72
C ARG A 140 -10.81 9.62 -6.20
N ILE A 141 -10.59 10.74 -6.90
CA ILE A 141 -10.78 10.81 -8.35
C ILE A 141 -9.82 9.86 -9.06
N ALA A 142 -8.55 9.85 -8.65
CA ALA A 142 -7.57 8.91 -9.18
C ALA A 142 -7.96 7.44 -8.90
N ASP A 143 -8.43 7.12 -7.69
CA ASP A 143 -8.94 5.79 -7.34
C ASP A 143 -10.11 5.38 -8.24
N TYR A 144 -11.07 6.28 -8.45
CA TYR A 144 -12.21 6.02 -9.34
C TYR A 144 -11.77 5.75 -10.78
N ILE A 145 -10.89 6.58 -11.32
CA ILE A 145 -10.37 6.42 -12.70
C ILE A 145 -9.61 5.09 -12.80
N TYR A 146 -8.74 4.80 -11.84
CA TYR A 146 -7.99 3.56 -11.79
C TYR A 146 -8.91 2.35 -11.80
N GLU A 147 -9.91 2.32 -10.91
CA GLU A 147 -10.84 1.21 -10.80
C GLU A 147 -11.69 1.04 -12.05
N LYS A 148 -12.21 2.13 -12.63
CA LYS A 148 -13.02 2.09 -13.87
C LYS A 148 -12.26 1.54 -15.06
N LEU A 149 -10.97 1.86 -15.17
CA LEU A 149 -10.16 1.50 -16.34
C LEU A 149 -9.39 0.19 -16.16
N THR A 150 -9.11 -0.25 -14.92
CA THR A 150 -8.34 -1.47 -14.65
C THR A 150 -9.16 -2.59 -14.03
N GLY A 151 -10.32 -2.28 -13.46
CA GLY A 151 -11.13 -3.23 -12.68
C GLY A 151 -10.57 -3.52 -11.28
N GLU A 152 -9.46 -2.88 -10.88
CA GLU A 152 -8.82 -3.05 -9.58
C GLU A 152 -9.02 -1.79 -8.73
N ARG A 153 -9.18 -1.94 -7.42
CA ARG A 153 -9.31 -0.80 -6.52
C ARG A 153 -8.03 0.03 -6.47
N GLY A 154 -8.15 1.36 -6.61
CA GLY A 154 -7.06 2.31 -6.45
C GLY A 154 -6.60 2.43 -4.99
N VAL A 155 -5.38 2.91 -4.78
CA VAL A 155 -4.75 3.03 -3.44
C VAL A 155 -4.34 4.46 -3.11
N PHE A 156 -4.71 5.42 -3.94
CA PHE A 156 -4.20 6.80 -3.83
C PHE A 156 -4.78 7.54 -2.63
N SER A 157 -6.03 7.25 -2.24
CA SER A 157 -6.66 7.80 -1.03
C SER A 157 -6.30 7.07 0.26
N THR A 158 -5.32 6.16 0.23
CA THR A 158 -4.77 5.50 1.43
C THR A 158 -3.68 6.34 2.10
N ARG A 159 -3.15 5.88 3.21
CA ARG A 159 -2.11 6.59 3.98
C ARG A 159 -0.89 5.72 4.20
N ILE A 160 0.25 6.35 4.39
CA ILE A 160 1.49 5.71 4.83
C ILE A 160 1.88 6.24 6.22
N ALA A 161 2.48 5.38 7.03
CA ALA A 161 3.17 5.78 8.26
C ALA A 161 4.67 5.61 8.05
N TYR A 162 5.48 6.45 8.66
CA TYR A 162 6.93 6.35 8.64
C TYR A 162 7.55 7.09 9.82
N VAL A 163 8.82 6.81 10.10
CA VAL A 163 9.57 7.47 11.17
C VAL A 163 10.62 8.39 10.59
N THR A 164 10.82 9.55 11.21
CA THR A 164 11.97 10.40 10.93
C THR A 164 12.80 10.62 12.17
N LYS A 165 14.11 10.84 11.97
CA LYS A 165 15.02 11.34 12.97
C LYS A 165 15.62 12.65 12.51
N VAL A 166 15.41 13.72 13.28
CA VAL A 166 16.02 15.04 13.05
C VAL A 166 16.75 15.48 14.33
N GLY A 167 18.06 15.54 14.27
CA GLY A 167 18.88 15.72 15.47
C GLY A 167 18.67 14.59 16.47
N SER A 168 18.25 14.92 17.69
CA SER A 168 17.91 13.95 18.73
C SER A 168 16.42 13.60 18.81
N ARG A 169 15.59 14.08 17.89
CA ARG A 169 14.13 13.90 17.93
C ARG A 169 13.67 12.90 16.91
N TYR A 170 12.90 11.93 17.35
CA TYR A 170 12.18 10.94 16.53
C TYR A 170 10.73 11.38 16.40
N SER A 171 10.15 11.22 15.22
CA SER A 171 8.73 11.50 14.97
C SER A 171 8.11 10.40 14.12
N LEU A 172 6.94 9.93 14.56
CA LEU A 172 6.06 9.04 13.80
C LEU A 172 5.11 9.92 13.00
N TRP A 173 5.14 9.78 11.68
CA TRP A 173 4.32 10.53 10.74
C TRP A 173 3.24 9.67 10.12
N VAL A 174 2.14 10.30 9.77
CA VAL A 174 1.09 9.76 8.90
C VAL A 174 0.91 10.75 7.75
N ALA A 175 1.04 10.27 6.53
CA ALA A 175 0.95 11.06 5.31
C ALA A 175 -0.02 10.44 4.30
N ASP A 176 -0.41 11.19 3.26
CA ASP A 176 -1.07 10.65 2.09
C ASP A 176 -0.16 9.63 1.38
N SER A 177 -0.70 8.79 0.50
CA SER A 177 0.06 7.73 -0.17
C SER A 177 1.19 8.25 -1.07
N ASP A 178 1.20 9.52 -1.41
CA ASP A 178 2.27 10.20 -2.16
C ASP A 178 3.32 10.87 -1.25
N GLY A 179 3.14 10.74 0.08
CA GLY A 179 4.03 11.30 1.10
C GLY A 179 3.73 12.74 1.48
N GLU A 180 2.83 13.41 0.79
CA GLU A 180 2.40 14.78 1.11
C GLU A 180 1.45 14.80 2.32
N ASN A 181 1.09 16.00 2.77
CA ASN A 181 0.15 16.22 3.88
C ASN A 181 0.52 15.47 5.17
N ALA A 182 1.82 15.29 5.41
CA ALA A 182 2.32 14.55 6.56
C ALA A 182 1.98 15.23 7.88
N GLN A 183 1.37 14.49 8.79
CA GLN A 183 1.01 14.94 10.13
C GLN A 183 1.76 14.10 11.17
N SER A 184 2.33 14.76 12.19
CA SER A 184 3.02 14.07 13.27
C SER A 184 2.00 13.44 14.22
N ALA A 185 1.98 12.10 14.25
CA ALA A 185 1.17 11.34 15.20
C ALA A 185 1.82 11.31 16.60
N LEU A 186 3.16 11.29 16.65
CA LEU A 186 3.93 11.24 17.90
C LEU A 186 5.33 11.82 17.66
N SER A 187 5.87 12.50 18.68
CA SER A 187 7.25 12.98 18.70
C SER A 187 7.90 12.66 20.02
N SER A 188 9.13 12.15 20.03
CA SER A 188 9.86 11.71 21.22
C SER A 188 11.36 12.05 21.12
N PRO A 189 12.05 12.35 22.24
CA PRO A 189 13.50 12.38 22.27
C PRO A 189 14.14 10.99 22.19
N GLU A 190 13.36 9.94 22.49
CA GLU A 190 13.79 8.55 22.44
C GLU A 190 13.33 7.87 21.16
N PRO A 191 14.03 6.81 20.68
CA PRO A 191 13.69 6.14 19.44
C PRO A 191 12.24 5.66 19.39
N ILE A 192 11.66 5.82 18.20
CA ILE A 192 10.41 5.20 17.76
C ILE A 192 10.78 4.36 16.53
N ILE A 193 10.36 3.08 16.51
CA ILE A 193 10.65 2.18 15.40
C ILE A 193 9.48 1.23 15.13
N SER A 194 9.52 0.55 13.99
CA SER A 194 8.61 -0.53 13.57
C SER A 194 7.13 -0.15 13.64
N PRO A 195 6.70 0.97 13.02
CA PRO A 195 5.28 1.26 12.93
C PRO A 195 4.57 0.19 12.09
N ALA A 196 3.36 -0.17 12.48
CA ALA A 196 2.53 -1.15 11.78
C ALA A 196 1.06 -0.73 11.86
N TRP A 197 0.42 -0.54 10.71
CA TRP A 197 -1.00 -0.21 10.63
C TRP A 197 -1.90 -1.36 11.06
N SER A 198 -2.93 -1.05 11.84
CA SER A 198 -4.02 -1.99 12.05
C SER A 198 -4.80 -2.22 10.73
N PRO A 199 -5.42 -3.39 10.53
CA PRO A 199 -6.20 -3.68 9.31
C PRO A 199 -7.38 -2.73 9.11
N THR A 200 -7.80 -2.01 10.15
CA THR A 200 -8.88 -1.02 10.08
C THR A 200 -8.41 0.39 9.74
N GLY A 201 -7.09 0.63 9.72
CA GLY A 201 -6.50 1.96 9.44
C GLY A 201 -6.69 3.01 10.54
N GLY A 202 -7.26 2.64 11.68
CA GLY A 202 -7.49 3.56 12.79
C GLY A 202 -6.37 3.60 13.83
N GLN A 203 -5.51 2.59 13.83
CA GLN A 203 -4.48 2.43 14.86
C GLN A 203 -3.12 2.10 14.25
N LEU A 204 -2.06 2.49 14.95
CA LEU A 204 -0.67 2.13 14.67
C LEU A 204 -0.07 1.41 15.89
N ALA A 205 0.46 0.21 15.69
CA ALA A 205 1.39 -0.37 16.65
C ALA A 205 2.80 0.15 16.35
N TYR A 206 3.62 0.32 17.36
CA TYR A 206 5.02 0.74 17.21
C TYR A 206 5.82 0.40 18.45
N VAL A 207 7.13 0.46 18.34
CA VAL A 207 8.06 0.31 19.46
C VAL A 207 8.52 1.69 19.92
N SER A 208 8.49 1.92 21.24
CA SER A 208 9.01 3.14 21.87
C SER A 208 10.09 2.79 22.89
N PHE A 209 11.12 3.63 22.95
CA PHE A 209 12.19 3.56 23.93
C PHE A 209 12.04 4.58 25.10
N GLU A 210 10.90 5.26 25.20
CA GLU A 210 10.63 6.24 26.27
C GLU A 210 10.84 5.68 27.68
N SER A 211 10.62 4.38 27.88
CA SER A 211 10.86 3.68 29.17
C SER A 211 12.31 3.17 29.33
N ARG A 212 13.27 3.67 28.52
CA ARG A 212 14.69 3.25 28.47
C ARG A 212 14.90 1.78 28.08
N LYS A 213 13.87 1.14 27.59
CA LYS A 213 13.88 -0.18 26.95
C LYS A 213 12.81 -0.22 25.87
N PRO A 214 12.95 -1.08 24.84
CA PRO A 214 11.90 -1.19 23.83
C PRO A 214 10.63 -1.79 24.43
N VAL A 215 9.50 -1.12 24.18
CA VAL A 215 8.15 -1.54 24.56
C VAL A 215 7.19 -1.30 23.40
N VAL A 216 6.14 -2.11 23.27
CA VAL A 216 5.16 -2.00 22.21
C VAL A 216 3.93 -1.23 22.68
N TYR A 217 3.57 -0.20 21.92
CA TYR A 217 2.34 0.56 22.07
C TYR A 217 1.42 0.36 20.87
N VAL A 218 0.12 0.53 21.11
CA VAL A 218 -0.90 0.79 20.10
C VAL A 218 -1.40 2.21 20.28
N HIS A 219 -1.37 2.99 19.22
CA HIS A 219 -1.75 4.39 19.15
C HIS A 219 -2.99 4.55 18.27
N ASP A 220 -4.05 5.15 18.80
CA ASP A 220 -5.21 5.57 18.04
C ASP A 220 -4.91 6.88 17.30
N VAL A 221 -4.92 6.83 15.97
CA VAL A 221 -4.47 7.96 15.13
C VAL A 221 -5.40 9.17 15.24
N ALA A 222 -6.70 8.95 15.44
CA ALA A 222 -7.67 10.04 15.51
C ALA A 222 -7.65 10.78 16.85
N THR A 223 -7.45 10.03 17.95
CA THR A 223 -7.55 10.59 19.31
C THR A 223 -6.20 10.85 19.97
N GLY A 224 -5.10 10.30 19.41
CA GLY A 224 -3.78 10.35 20.01
C GLY A 224 -3.62 9.45 21.26
N ARG A 225 -4.64 8.67 21.63
CA ARG A 225 -4.57 7.78 22.80
C ARG A 225 -3.62 6.63 22.54
N ARG A 226 -2.77 6.35 23.53
CA ARG A 226 -1.79 5.26 23.47
C ARG A 226 -2.15 4.19 24.51
N ARG A 227 -2.00 2.93 24.12
CA ARG A 227 -2.17 1.76 24.99
C ARG A 227 -0.89 0.94 24.96
N LEU A 228 -0.34 0.64 26.13
CA LEU A 228 0.81 -0.23 26.29
C LEU A 228 0.37 -1.69 26.08
N ILE A 229 0.99 -2.38 25.12
CA ILE A 229 0.64 -3.77 24.77
C ILE A 229 1.66 -4.75 25.31
N ALA A 230 2.96 -4.50 25.10
CA ALA A 230 4.00 -5.39 25.59
C ALA A 230 5.09 -4.60 26.32
N ASN A 231 5.27 -4.94 27.61
CA ASN A 231 6.31 -4.37 28.48
C ASN A 231 6.87 -5.49 29.39
N PHE A 232 7.24 -6.59 28.78
CA PHE A 232 7.81 -7.73 29.51
C PHE A 232 9.31 -7.53 29.76
N ARG A 233 9.91 -8.38 30.57
CA ARG A 233 11.36 -8.39 30.80
C ARG A 233 12.10 -8.48 29.46
N GLY A 234 13.18 -7.75 29.30
CA GLY A 234 14.00 -7.73 28.09
C GLY A 234 13.38 -6.85 27.00
N SER A 235 13.68 -7.20 25.74
CA SER A 235 13.21 -6.50 24.54
C SER A 235 11.77 -6.89 24.20
N ASN A 236 11.00 -5.91 23.72
CA ASN A 236 9.63 -6.05 23.20
C ASN A 236 9.57 -5.27 21.89
N SER A 237 9.53 -5.94 20.76
CA SER A 237 9.78 -5.29 19.45
C SER A 237 8.98 -5.92 18.32
N ALA A 238 9.11 -5.31 17.12
CA ALA A 238 8.61 -5.78 15.84
C ALA A 238 7.13 -6.23 15.87
N PRO A 239 6.19 -5.34 16.24
CA PRO A 239 4.77 -5.68 16.24
C PRO A 239 4.25 -5.84 14.81
N ALA A 240 3.44 -6.89 14.57
CA ALA A 240 2.71 -7.09 13.32
C ALA A 240 1.27 -7.50 13.63
N TRP A 241 0.30 -6.83 13.00
CA TRP A 241 -1.10 -7.11 13.22
C TRP A 241 -1.56 -8.40 12.52
N SER A 242 -2.41 -9.17 13.17
CA SER A 242 -3.20 -10.19 12.49
C SER A 242 -4.22 -9.54 11.54
N PRO A 243 -4.57 -10.17 10.41
CA PRO A 243 -5.50 -9.59 9.42
C PRO A 243 -6.89 -9.27 9.97
N ASP A 244 -7.32 -9.97 11.02
CA ASP A 244 -8.59 -9.71 11.72
C ASP A 244 -8.48 -8.59 12.78
N GLY A 245 -7.27 -8.07 13.03
CA GLY A 245 -7.00 -7.01 14.00
C GLY A 245 -7.14 -7.39 15.46
N ARG A 246 -7.27 -8.69 15.78
CA ARG A 246 -7.48 -9.15 17.16
C ARG A 246 -6.20 -9.41 17.92
N GLN A 247 -5.11 -9.67 17.23
CA GLN A 247 -3.83 -10.03 17.80
C GLN A 247 -2.68 -9.27 17.16
N LEU A 248 -1.59 -9.20 17.89
CA LEU A 248 -0.27 -8.81 17.39
C LEU A 248 0.68 -10.00 17.52
N ALA A 249 1.47 -10.26 16.49
CA ALA A 249 2.72 -10.99 16.64
C ALA A 249 3.79 -10.00 17.10
N VAL A 250 4.60 -10.41 18.06
CA VAL A 250 5.67 -9.58 18.65
C VAL A 250 6.91 -10.41 18.89
N THR A 251 8.07 -9.76 18.88
CA THR A 251 9.33 -10.36 19.30
C THR A 251 9.60 -10.00 20.76
N LEU A 252 9.74 -11.01 21.63
CA LEU A 252 10.07 -10.84 23.04
C LEU A 252 11.34 -11.61 23.40
N SER A 253 12.18 -11.02 24.27
CA SER A 253 13.35 -11.71 24.82
C SER A 253 13.19 -12.08 26.31
N ARG A 254 11.93 -12.16 26.78
CA ARG A 254 11.60 -12.41 28.20
C ARG A 254 12.13 -13.74 28.77
N ASP A 255 12.20 -14.75 27.93
CA ASP A 255 12.57 -16.12 28.29
C ASP A 255 13.98 -16.51 27.77
N GLY A 256 14.86 -15.54 27.53
CA GLY A 256 16.20 -15.72 26.99
C GLY A 256 16.44 -14.97 25.70
N GLY A 257 16.69 -15.67 24.58
CA GLY A 257 16.86 -15.05 23.25
C GLY A 257 15.55 -14.48 22.69
N SER A 258 15.67 -13.69 21.63
CA SER A 258 14.52 -13.13 20.93
C SER A 258 13.69 -14.21 20.27
N GLN A 259 12.41 -14.28 20.60
CA GLN A 259 11.48 -15.30 20.14
C GLN A 259 10.12 -14.67 19.76
N LEU A 260 9.33 -15.40 18.97
CA LEU A 260 8.02 -14.94 18.54
C LEU A 260 6.91 -15.31 19.52
N TYR A 261 6.06 -14.34 19.76
CA TYR A 261 4.84 -14.48 20.57
C TYR A 261 3.66 -13.87 19.84
N THR A 262 2.46 -14.33 20.16
CA THR A 262 1.21 -13.62 19.86
C THR A 262 0.63 -13.07 21.15
N ILE A 263 0.03 -11.89 21.07
CA ILE A 263 -0.61 -11.19 22.19
C ILE A 263 -1.93 -10.59 21.70
N ASP A 264 -2.97 -10.55 22.55
CA ASP A 264 -4.21 -9.86 22.21
C ASP A 264 -3.94 -8.37 21.89
N ALA A 265 -4.65 -7.82 20.94
CA ALA A 265 -4.50 -6.42 20.53
C ALA A 265 -4.81 -5.42 21.66
N ASN A 266 -5.47 -5.86 22.72
CA ASN A 266 -5.73 -5.08 23.94
C ASN A 266 -4.68 -5.30 25.04
N GLY A 267 -3.67 -6.17 24.80
CA GLY A 267 -2.67 -6.55 25.79
C GLY A 267 -3.07 -7.84 26.52
N GLY A 268 -2.27 -8.24 27.49
CA GLY A 268 -2.47 -9.45 28.28
C GLY A 268 -1.25 -10.37 28.24
N GLU A 269 -1.42 -11.66 28.58
CA GLU A 269 -0.33 -12.62 28.55
C GLU A 269 0.00 -13.08 27.14
N PRO A 270 1.28 -12.97 26.71
CA PRO A 270 1.71 -13.41 25.40
C PRO A 270 1.83 -14.93 25.34
N ARG A 271 1.41 -15.51 24.23
CA ARG A 271 1.57 -16.93 23.93
C ARG A 271 2.77 -17.12 23.02
N ARG A 272 3.77 -17.86 23.45
CA ARG A 272 4.93 -18.23 22.64
C ARG A 272 4.51 -19.14 21.48
N LEU A 273 4.98 -18.84 20.27
CA LEU A 273 4.59 -19.62 19.07
C LEU A 273 5.37 -20.91 18.94
N MET A 274 6.67 -20.88 19.26
CA MET A 274 7.55 -22.04 19.12
C MET A 274 8.77 -21.91 20.03
N GLN A 275 9.52 -22.99 20.19
CA GLN A 275 10.85 -22.96 20.78
C GLN A 275 11.91 -22.97 19.67
N SER A 276 12.91 -22.13 19.80
CA SER A 276 14.03 -22.01 18.87
C SER A 276 15.31 -21.69 19.63
N SER A 277 16.44 -22.17 19.15
CA SER A 277 17.77 -21.77 19.63
C SER A 277 18.31 -20.53 18.92
N GLY A 278 17.68 -20.13 17.81
CA GLY A 278 18.05 -18.94 17.06
C GLY A 278 17.33 -17.67 17.54
N ILE A 279 17.72 -16.56 16.95
CA ILE A 279 17.04 -15.26 17.06
C ILE A 279 15.88 -15.27 16.08
N ASP A 280 14.66 -15.17 16.59
CA ASP A 280 13.44 -15.08 15.80
C ASP A 280 12.85 -13.66 15.95
N THR A 281 12.68 -12.94 14.82
CA THR A 281 12.27 -11.53 14.83
C THR A 281 11.48 -11.15 13.57
N GLU A 282 11.00 -9.91 13.48
CA GLU A 282 10.32 -9.33 12.33
C GLU A 282 9.17 -10.20 11.79
N PRO A 283 8.17 -10.51 12.64
CA PRO A 283 7.02 -11.28 12.18
C PRO A 283 6.17 -10.50 11.19
N ALA A 284 5.57 -11.21 10.22
CA ALA A 284 4.56 -10.72 9.30
C ALA A 284 3.50 -11.79 9.10
N PHE A 285 2.23 -11.48 9.32
CA PHE A 285 1.15 -12.44 9.09
C PHE A 285 0.93 -12.70 7.59
N SER A 286 0.55 -13.94 7.24
CA SER A 286 -0.07 -14.20 5.94
C SER A 286 -1.41 -13.49 5.83
N SER A 287 -1.86 -13.21 4.61
CA SER A 287 -3.11 -12.50 4.36
C SER A 287 -4.35 -13.20 4.90
N ASP A 288 -4.30 -14.54 5.00
CA ASP A 288 -5.35 -15.38 5.59
C ASP A 288 -5.23 -15.56 7.11
N GLY A 289 -4.19 -15.01 7.73
CA GLY A 289 -3.92 -15.09 9.16
C GLY A 289 -3.49 -16.46 9.68
N ARG A 290 -3.30 -17.45 8.81
CA ARG A 290 -2.98 -18.84 9.22
C ARG A 290 -1.52 -19.08 9.47
N SER A 291 -0.65 -18.25 8.91
CA SER A 291 0.81 -18.36 9.03
C SER A 291 1.43 -17.04 9.45
N ILE A 292 2.63 -17.13 10.02
CA ILE A 292 3.49 -15.99 10.32
C ILE A 292 4.83 -16.25 9.63
N TYR A 293 5.23 -15.30 8.78
CA TYR A 293 6.56 -15.23 8.21
C TYR A 293 7.44 -14.43 9.16
N PHE A 294 8.71 -14.77 9.25
CA PHE A 294 9.62 -14.13 10.21
C PHE A 294 11.07 -14.35 9.82
N VAL A 295 11.94 -13.57 10.39
CA VAL A 295 13.40 -13.72 10.23
C VAL A 295 13.94 -14.64 11.32
N SER A 296 14.81 -15.59 10.95
CA SER A 296 15.52 -16.43 11.89
C SER A 296 16.93 -16.75 11.41
N ASP A 297 17.88 -16.77 12.34
CA ASP A 297 19.27 -17.17 12.10
C ASP A 297 19.54 -18.66 12.45
N ARG A 298 18.50 -19.46 12.73
CA ARG A 298 18.59 -20.88 13.11
C ARG A 298 19.36 -21.75 12.11
N GLY A 299 19.45 -21.32 10.85
CA GLY A 299 20.22 -21.98 9.80
C GLY A 299 21.64 -21.42 9.61
N GLY A 300 22.15 -20.61 10.56
CA GLY A 300 23.48 -20.00 10.56
C GLY A 300 23.53 -18.54 10.06
N SER A 301 22.53 -18.07 9.32
CA SER A 301 22.39 -16.68 8.90
C SER A 301 20.91 -16.29 8.80
N PRO A 302 20.57 -14.99 8.94
CA PRO A 302 19.21 -14.53 8.84
C PRO A 302 18.54 -14.89 7.52
N GLN A 303 17.40 -15.58 7.60
CA GLN A 303 16.57 -16.00 6.49
C GLN A 303 15.11 -15.85 6.85
N VAL A 304 14.24 -15.76 5.86
CA VAL A 304 12.78 -15.78 6.09
C VAL A 304 12.32 -17.23 6.27
N TYR A 305 11.61 -17.45 7.37
CA TYR A 305 10.92 -18.69 7.72
C TYR A 305 9.42 -18.45 7.82
N ARG A 306 8.66 -19.52 7.82
CA ARG A 306 7.20 -19.53 8.03
C ARG A 306 6.86 -20.53 9.13
N VAL A 307 5.92 -20.15 10.00
CA VAL A 307 5.33 -21.01 11.03
C VAL A 307 3.80 -20.85 11.00
N SER A 308 3.07 -21.89 11.43
CA SER A 308 1.61 -21.72 11.66
C SER A 308 1.36 -20.67 12.75
N ALA A 309 0.32 -19.84 12.59
CA ALA A 309 -0.10 -18.89 13.62
C ALA A 309 -0.58 -19.59 14.91
N SER A 310 -0.92 -20.89 14.84
CA SER A 310 -1.18 -21.73 16.02
C SER A 310 0.10 -22.24 16.70
N GLY A 311 1.27 -22.04 16.08
CA GLY A 311 2.57 -22.55 16.54
C GLY A 311 2.98 -23.87 15.87
N GLY A 312 4.15 -24.38 16.24
CA GLY A 312 4.67 -25.64 15.70
C GLY A 312 6.05 -25.51 15.03
N GLY A 313 6.34 -26.39 14.09
CA GLY A 313 7.60 -26.38 13.34
C GLY A 313 7.67 -25.24 12.33
N ALA A 314 8.85 -24.66 12.17
CA ALA A 314 9.08 -23.60 11.19
C ALA A 314 9.75 -24.16 9.94
N GLU A 315 9.36 -23.64 8.78
CA GLU A 315 9.90 -23.98 7.47
C GLU A 315 10.64 -22.78 6.88
N ARG A 316 11.82 -23.02 6.29
CA ARG A 316 12.57 -21.97 5.59
C ARG A 316 11.88 -21.62 4.27
N VAL A 317 11.78 -20.32 3.96
CA VAL A 317 11.13 -19.79 2.76
C VAL A 317 12.16 -19.26 1.76
N THR A 318 13.19 -18.54 2.22
CA THR A 318 14.22 -17.97 1.35
C THR A 318 15.45 -18.86 1.30
N PHE A 319 15.90 -19.19 0.09
CA PHE A 319 17.06 -20.08 -0.15
C PHE A 319 18.18 -19.39 -0.92
N GLN A 320 17.89 -18.30 -1.63
CA GLN A 320 18.86 -17.51 -2.37
C GLN A 320 19.39 -16.38 -1.49
N GLY A 321 20.66 -16.06 -1.65
CA GLY A 321 21.35 -15.07 -0.81
C GLY A 321 21.70 -15.58 0.58
N SER A 322 22.64 -14.90 1.21
CA SER A 322 23.17 -15.29 2.54
C SER A 322 22.48 -14.54 3.69
N TYR A 323 21.68 -13.54 3.42
CA TYR A 323 21.06 -12.67 4.42
C TYR A 323 19.78 -12.07 3.87
N ASN A 324 18.64 -12.51 4.42
CA ASN A 324 17.29 -12.09 3.99
C ASN A 324 16.46 -11.70 5.21
N ILE A 325 15.98 -10.47 5.24
CA ILE A 325 15.27 -9.85 6.38
C ILE A 325 14.03 -9.05 5.93
N SER A 326 13.31 -8.50 6.89
CA SER A 326 12.17 -7.60 6.70
C SER A 326 11.09 -8.17 5.76
N PRO A 327 10.53 -9.35 6.07
CA PRO A 327 9.48 -9.95 5.24
C PRO A 327 8.19 -9.14 5.32
N ALA A 328 7.56 -8.92 4.16
CA ALA A 328 6.20 -8.39 4.04
C ALA A 328 5.40 -9.27 3.07
N ILE A 329 4.16 -9.61 3.44
CA ILE A 329 3.28 -10.43 2.61
C ILE A 329 2.26 -9.53 1.91
N SER A 330 2.06 -9.74 0.61
CA SER A 330 1.05 -8.99 -0.13
C SER A 330 -0.37 -9.31 0.38
N PRO A 331 -1.29 -8.34 0.39
CA PRO A 331 -2.68 -8.56 0.82
C PRO A 331 -3.42 -9.67 0.05
N ASP A 332 -3.07 -9.92 -1.22
CA ASP A 332 -3.60 -11.04 -2.01
C ASP A 332 -2.95 -12.39 -1.69
N GLY A 333 -1.91 -12.40 -0.85
CA GLY A 333 -1.21 -13.61 -0.42
C GLY A 333 -0.32 -14.26 -1.47
N GLN A 334 -0.07 -13.58 -2.60
CA GLN A 334 0.70 -14.15 -3.72
C GLN A 334 2.19 -13.85 -3.62
N TRP A 335 2.58 -12.76 -2.98
CA TRP A 335 3.94 -12.22 -3.01
C TRP A 335 4.53 -12.06 -1.62
N LEU A 336 5.83 -12.33 -1.53
CA LEU A 336 6.68 -11.97 -0.39
C LEU A 336 7.69 -10.91 -0.86
N ALA A 337 7.64 -9.72 -0.26
CA ALA A 337 8.72 -8.74 -0.35
C ALA A 337 9.69 -8.96 0.82
N TYR A 338 10.99 -8.82 0.57
CA TYR A 338 12.03 -8.93 1.61
C TYR A 338 13.29 -8.19 1.18
N ILE A 339 14.13 -7.87 2.14
CA ILE A 339 15.43 -7.25 1.88
C ILE A 339 16.50 -8.33 1.86
N SER A 340 17.26 -8.39 0.76
CA SER A 340 18.37 -9.31 0.57
C SER A 340 19.69 -8.58 0.46
N ARG A 341 20.72 -9.11 1.10
CA ARG A 341 22.09 -8.59 0.97
C ARG A 341 22.74 -9.11 -0.31
N VAL A 342 23.02 -8.19 -1.24
CA VAL A 342 23.63 -8.50 -2.55
C VAL A 342 24.76 -7.51 -2.82
N GLY A 343 25.95 -8.02 -3.15
CA GLY A 343 27.09 -7.16 -3.52
C GLY A 343 27.54 -6.17 -2.44
N GLY A 344 27.28 -6.49 -1.16
CA GLY A 344 27.61 -5.61 -0.03
C GLY A 344 26.54 -4.58 0.31
N GLY A 345 25.49 -4.43 -0.49
CA GLY A 345 24.33 -3.58 -0.23
C GLY A 345 23.07 -4.38 0.09
N TYR A 346 22.00 -3.67 0.42
CA TYR A 346 20.68 -4.22 0.72
C TYR A 346 19.70 -3.84 -0.38
N LYS A 347 19.05 -4.84 -0.98
CA LYS A 347 18.10 -4.64 -2.10
C LYS A 347 16.77 -5.27 -1.80
N LEU A 348 15.71 -4.59 -2.22
CA LEU A 348 14.36 -5.13 -2.17
C LEU A 348 14.20 -6.23 -3.23
N HIS A 349 13.76 -7.41 -2.77
CA HIS A 349 13.37 -8.56 -3.59
C HIS A 349 11.89 -8.81 -3.48
N VAL A 350 11.29 -9.29 -4.56
CA VAL A 350 9.92 -9.80 -4.60
C VAL A 350 9.96 -11.25 -5.04
N MET A 351 9.32 -12.13 -4.27
CA MET A 351 9.19 -13.57 -4.51
C MET A 351 7.73 -13.92 -4.77
N ASP A 352 7.48 -14.66 -5.82
CA ASP A 352 6.21 -15.35 -6.03
C ASP A 352 6.16 -16.55 -5.07
N LEU A 353 5.21 -16.55 -4.14
CA LEU A 353 5.10 -17.58 -3.10
C LEU A 353 4.69 -18.95 -3.64
N LYS A 354 4.09 -19.02 -4.83
CA LYS A 354 3.69 -20.28 -5.46
C LYS A 354 4.85 -20.96 -6.16
N SER A 355 5.66 -20.22 -6.91
CA SER A 355 6.79 -20.76 -7.67
C SER A 355 8.11 -20.71 -6.91
N GLY A 356 8.25 -19.85 -5.89
CA GLY A 356 9.50 -19.57 -5.20
C GLY A 356 10.49 -18.71 -6.01
N ALA A 357 10.08 -18.23 -7.19
CA ALA A 357 10.91 -17.35 -8.02
C ALA A 357 11.04 -15.97 -7.38
N ALA A 358 12.26 -15.49 -7.20
CA ALA A 358 12.57 -14.21 -6.58
C ALA A 358 13.40 -13.31 -7.50
N THR A 359 13.09 -12.02 -7.52
CA THR A 359 13.77 -11.02 -8.34
C THR A 359 14.05 -9.76 -7.53
N ALA A 360 15.25 -9.17 -7.70
CA ALA A 360 15.55 -7.84 -7.19
C ALA A 360 14.76 -6.79 -8.00
N VAL A 361 14.02 -5.93 -7.33
CA VAL A 361 13.15 -4.93 -7.98
C VAL A 361 13.66 -3.49 -7.80
N THR A 362 14.81 -3.33 -7.13
CA THR A 362 15.46 -2.03 -6.92
C THR A 362 16.89 -2.02 -7.44
N ASP A 363 17.37 -0.84 -7.75
CA ASP A 363 18.75 -0.53 -8.16
C ASP A 363 19.53 0.22 -7.07
N THR A 364 18.89 0.57 -5.98
CA THR A 364 19.49 1.13 -4.76
C THR A 364 20.19 0.06 -3.91
N ASN A 365 20.98 0.47 -2.91
CA ASN A 365 21.82 -0.43 -2.12
C ASN A 365 21.65 -0.30 -0.59
N ALA A 366 20.66 0.48 -0.15
CA ALA A 366 20.35 0.70 1.25
C ALA A 366 18.84 0.61 1.49
N ASP A 367 18.20 -0.37 0.84
CA ASP A 367 16.75 -0.56 0.95
C ASP A 367 16.41 -1.19 2.29
N GLU A 368 15.29 -0.74 2.86
CA GLU A 368 14.78 -1.28 4.12
C GLU A 368 13.24 -1.22 4.19
N SER A 369 12.68 -2.06 5.05
CA SER A 369 11.29 -2.03 5.51
C SER A 369 10.26 -1.92 4.39
N PRO A 370 10.20 -2.90 3.48
CA PRO A 370 9.19 -2.91 2.43
C PRO A 370 7.78 -3.13 3.01
N SER A 371 6.79 -2.41 2.49
CA SER A 371 5.38 -2.62 2.84
C SER A 371 4.51 -2.53 1.59
N PHE A 372 3.58 -3.48 1.41
CA PHE A 372 2.70 -3.53 0.25
C PHE A 372 1.55 -2.53 0.35
N ALA A 373 1.20 -1.92 -0.78
CA ALA A 373 -0.08 -1.25 -0.95
C ALA A 373 -1.24 -2.26 -0.82
N PRO A 374 -2.42 -1.83 -0.33
CA PRO A 374 -3.52 -2.77 -0.06
C PRO A 374 -4.12 -3.45 -1.29
N ASN A 375 -3.82 -2.98 -2.52
CA ASN A 375 -4.17 -3.67 -3.75
C ASN A 375 -3.08 -4.64 -4.25
N SER A 376 -1.99 -4.83 -3.51
CA SER A 376 -0.88 -5.73 -3.87
C SER A 376 -0.13 -5.37 -5.16
N ARG A 377 -0.18 -4.11 -5.62
CA ARG A 377 0.45 -3.69 -6.90
C ARG A 377 1.66 -2.81 -6.73
N LEU A 378 1.79 -2.17 -5.58
CA LEU A 378 2.90 -1.29 -5.25
C LEU A 378 3.52 -1.71 -3.92
N ILE A 379 4.79 -1.37 -3.75
CA ILE A 379 5.54 -1.52 -2.50
C ILE A 379 6.13 -0.16 -2.17
N VAL A 380 5.92 0.32 -0.93
CA VAL A 380 6.69 1.42 -0.36
C VAL A 380 7.91 0.86 0.37
N TYR A 381 9.04 1.54 0.30
CA TYR A 381 10.27 1.18 1.01
C TYR A 381 11.09 2.44 1.30
N ALA A 382 11.94 2.38 2.32
CA ALA A 382 12.93 3.42 2.56
C ALA A 382 14.26 3.02 1.92
N THR A 383 15.02 4.01 1.47
CA THR A 383 16.33 3.80 0.85
C THR A 383 17.16 5.09 0.87
N GLN A 384 18.37 5.02 0.36
CA GLN A 384 19.21 6.19 0.11
C GLN A 384 19.35 6.46 -1.39
N GLN A 385 19.02 7.70 -1.78
CA GLN A 385 19.27 8.22 -3.12
C GLN A 385 20.25 9.39 -3.05
N GLN A 386 21.36 9.31 -3.76
CA GLN A 386 22.40 10.36 -3.77
C GLN A 386 22.84 10.78 -2.35
N GLY A 387 22.96 9.80 -1.45
CA GLY A 387 23.38 10.02 -0.06
C GLY A 387 22.32 10.66 0.84
N ARG A 388 21.06 10.74 0.41
CA ARG A 388 19.93 11.23 1.21
C ARG A 388 18.88 10.15 1.37
N ASP A 389 18.32 10.04 2.56
CA ASP A 389 17.23 9.13 2.82
C ASP A 389 15.97 9.55 2.06
N ALA A 390 15.23 8.58 1.58
CA ALA A 390 14.04 8.78 0.76
C ALA A 390 13.03 7.65 0.97
N LEU A 391 11.75 8.01 0.90
CA LEU A 391 10.68 7.05 0.67
C LEU A 391 10.49 6.87 -0.83
N MET A 392 10.40 5.63 -1.26
CA MET A 392 10.19 5.27 -2.64
C MET A 392 9.01 4.32 -2.77
N THR A 393 8.32 4.35 -3.88
CA THR A 393 7.44 3.25 -4.29
C THR A 393 8.01 2.55 -5.51
N THR A 394 7.69 1.26 -5.65
CA THR A 394 8.01 0.49 -6.85
C THR A 394 6.85 -0.43 -7.22
N THR A 395 6.71 -0.74 -8.51
CA THR A 395 5.88 -1.85 -9.00
C THR A 395 6.55 -3.18 -8.69
N LEU A 396 5.79 -4.29 -8.69
CA LEU A 396 6.31 -5.63 -8.37
C LEU A 396 7.40 -6.11 -9.34
N ASP A 397 7.42 -5.60 -10.56
CA ASP A 397 8.44 -5.89 -11.58
C ASP A 397 9.63 -4.90 -11.55
N GLY A 398 9.59 -3.91 -10.65
CA GLY A 398 10.65 -2.90 -10.50
C GLY A 398 10.77 -1.88 -11.63
N LYS A 399 9.85 -1.87 -12.60
CA LYS A 399 9.97 -0.99 -13.79
C LYS A 399 9.61 0.46 -13.49
N ILE A 400 8.62 0.69 -12.65
CA ILE A 400 8.22 2.03 -12.26
C ILE A 400 8.62 2.27 -10.82
N LYS A 401 9.38 3.32 -10.60
CA LYS A 401 9.82 3.77 -9.29
C LYS A 401 9.48 5.24 -9.13
N ALA A 402 8.91 5.61 -8.00
CA ALA A 402 8.57 7.00 -7.70
C ALA A 402 9.10 7.38 -6.32
N ARG A 403 9.70 8.56 -6.23
CA ARG A 403 10.06 9.17 -4.95
C ARG A 403 8.82 9.81 -4.36
N LEU A 404 8.56 9.52 -3.09
CA LEU A 404 7.48 10.16 -2.35
C LEU A 404 7.98 11.45 -1.71
N ALA A 405 7.06 12.38 -1.48
CA ALA A 405 7.31 13.49 -0.59
C ALA A 405 7.56 12.95 0.83
N GLY A 406 8.34 13.67 1.62
CA GLY A 406 8.64 13.25 3.00
C GLY A 406 9.20 14.40 3.80
N GLN A 407 9.08 14.30 5.11
CA GLN A 407 9.71 15.23 6.03
C GLN A 407 11.24 15.06 5.97
N GLY A 408 11.97 16.15 6.05
CA GLY A 408 13.44 16.08 6.06
C GLY A 408 13.99 15.32 7.26
N GLY A 409 15.19 14.78 7.12
CA GLY A 409 15.91 14.03 8.14
C GLY A 409 16.21 12.60 7.69
N ASP A 410 16.59 11.76 8.65
CA ASP A 410 16.77 10.31 8.48
C ASP A 410 15.38 9.67 8.44
N ILE A 411 14.91 9.26 7.26
CA ILE A 411 13.55 8.72 7.02
C ILE A 411 13.64 7.21 6.96
N ARG A 412 12.82 6.51 7.76
CA ARG A 412 12.88 5.05 7.92
C ARG A 412 11.52 4.40 8.10
N GLU A 413 11.51 3.10 7.92
CA GLU A 413 10.48 2.15 8.34
C GLU A 413 9.07 2.57 7.88
N PRO A 414 8.85 2.76 6.58
CA PRO A 414 7.51 3.01 6.08
C PRO A 414 6.60 1.79 6.25
N ASP A 415 5.32 2.06 6.53
CA ASP A 415 4.27 1.06 6.47
C ASP A 415 3.04 1.61 5.74
N TRP A 416 2.53 0.86 4.77
CA TRP A 416 1.39 1.25 3.96
C TRP A 416 0.09 0.85 4.65
N GLY A 417 -0.77 1.82 4.91
CA GLY A 417 -2.06 1.60 5.54
C GLY A 417 -3.06 0.87 4.64
N PRO A 418 -4.11 0.30 5.23
CA PRO A 418 -5.17 -0.38 4.50
C PRO A 418 -6.01 0.61 3.71
N PHE A 419 -6.93 0.09 2.89
CA PHE A 419 -7.95 0.93 2.25
C PHE A 419 -8.71 1.74 3.29
N SER A 420 -8.89 3.03 3.01
CA SER A 420 -9.76 3.90 3.82
C SER A 420 -11.20 3.35 3.81
N LYS A 421 -11.89 3.42 4.94
CA LYS A 421 -13.34 3.15 4.99
C LYS A 421 -14.03 4.22 4.14
N GLN A 422 -14.88 3.78 3.24
CA GLN A 422 -15.73 4.65 2.42
C GLN A 422 -16.78 5.37 3.29
#